data_59e9f925034b92b1b31b8537de1c41cc
#
_entry.id   59e9f925034b92b1b31b8537de1c41cc
#
_cell.length_a   1.000
_cell.length_b   1.000
_cell.length_c   1.000
_cell.angle_alpha   90.00
_cell.angle_beta   90.00
_cell.angle_gamma   90.00
#
_symmetry.space_group_name_H-M   'P 1'
#
loop_
_entity.id
_entity.type
_entity.pdbx_description
1 polymer ?
#
loop_
_entity_poly.entity_id
_entity_poly.type
_entity_poly.pdbx_seq_one_letter_code
_entity_poly.pdbx_strand_id
1 'polypeptide(L)'
;MNCNAPLPNRRILRLHAENAAFVAAQLRMGHDGPNFRLVELFDLESRLSGHLDALVMGREAGVELALETLGIAAEYGEVFTAFHLFLHTRADIPLAGLAPPEVLLWDQVAALGAAAAWCTPALMAARMRDWITGLDPMAAWIALDVCGSRRLDPKGHLKPLITHRDARVAARAIRLAAELGRADLAPDLARLADGGDPSLRFWAAWAAALLGDRRSAPAILAAHVTPATPAPQARMVVELLPLVLDDRAARAAIARLMSDRLTERWGIVATGALGAADTLDWLLRQMAEPVLSRVSGAAFCRITGARLSAESLELAVFPDDPDDPVVAACPQESFIEAKLYWPDPDKLAHWLAPQRARFVAGTRHLLGVAAWTIQPPIEAVAPYQLDQRAVALELATRSPDAPLPNWRGAVLPQPRGFTRRW
;
A
#
# COMPACT_ATOMS: atom_id res chain seq x y z
N MET A 1 9.45 37.15 -34.05
CA MET A 1 8.22 36.44 -34.39
C MET A 1 7.43 36.22 -33.12
N ASN A 2 6.48 37.12 -32.81
CA ASN A 2 5.54 36.95 -31.69
C ASN A 2 4.49 35.94 -32.12
N CYS A 3 4.69 34.66 -31.82
CA CYS A 3 3.59 33.72 -31.83
C CYS A 3 2.68 34.08 -30.64
N ASN A 4 1.57 34.78 -30.93
CA ASN A 4 0.45 34.88 -30.01
C ASN A 4 -0.14 33.46 -29.84
N ALA A 5 0.43 32.66 -28.99
CA ALA A 5 -0.21 31.40 -28.58
C ALA A 5 -1.54 31.78 -27.91
N PRO A 6 -2.67 31.20 -28.30
CA PRO A 6 -3.95 31.53 -27.70
C PRO A 6 -3.84 31.34 -26.18
N LEU A 7 -4.35 32.33 -25.44
CA LEU A 7 -4.39 32.25 -23.98
C LEU A 7 -5.13 30.96 -23.58
N PRO A 8 -4.57 30.16 -22.66
CA PRO A 8 -5.22 28.94 -22.25
C PRO A 8 -6.60 29.24 -21.63
N ASN A 9 -7.60 28.46 -22.00
CA ASN A 9 -8.94 28.62 -21.48
C ASN A 9 -8.96 28.21 -19.99
N ARG A 10 -9.01 29.22 -19.10
CA ARG A 10 -8.99 29.00 -17.63
C ARG A 10 -10.12 28.08 -17.15
N ARG A 11 -11.29 28.09 -17.78
CA ARG A 11 -12.39 27.17 -17.41
C ARG A 11 -12.04 25.72 -17.70
N ILE A 12 -11.40 25.44 -18.82
CA ILE A 12 -10.96 24.10 -19.19
C ILE A 12 -9.82 23.66 -18.27
N LEU A 13 -8.84 24.52 -18.00
CA LEU A 13 -7.75 24.21 -17.09
C LEU A 13 -8.24 23.93 -15.66
N ARG A 14 -9.27 24.66 -15.18
CA ARG A 14 -9.87 24.39 -13.86
C ARG A 14 -10.47 22.97 -13.81
N LEU A 15 -11.21 22.55 -14.84
CA LEU A 15 -11.73 21.19 -14.94
C LEU A 15 -10.59 20.14 -14.95
N HIS A 16 -9.47 20.45 -15.58
CA HIS A 16 -8.31 19.56 -15.54
C HIS A 16 -7.70 19.50 -14.13
N ALA A 17 -7.63 20.60 -13.37
CA ALA A 17 -7.10 20.59 -12.00
C ALA A 17 -7.99 19.77 -11.05
N GLU A 18 -9.31 19.99 -11.09
CA GLU A 18 -10.28 19.25 -10.29
C GLU A 18 -10.27 17.75 -10.65
N ASN A 19 -10.26 17.40 -11.93
CA ASN A 19 -10.20 16.00 -12.37
C ASN A 19 -8.86 15.35 -12.05
N ALA A 20 -7.72 16.05 -12.16
CA ALA A 20 -6.42 15.49 -11.78
C ALA A 20 -6.40 15.13 -10.29
N ALA A 21 -6.89 16.04 -9.43
CA ALA A 21 -6.98 15.80 -8.00
C ALA A 21 -7.87 14.56 -7.68
N PHE A 22 -9.06 14.53 -8.27
CA PHE A 22 -10.00 13.42 -8.09
C PHE A 22 -9.42 12.08 -8.55
N VAL A 23 -8.81 12.03 -9.75
CA VAL A 23 -8.24 10.77 -10.29
C VAL A 23 -7.01 10.35 -9.50
N ALA A 24 -6.17 11.27 -9.02
CA ALA A 24 -5.03 10.94 -8.15
C ALA A 24 -5.49 10.28 -6.84
N ALA A 25 -6.55 10.80 -6.22
CA ALA A 25 -7.14 10.20 -5.04
C ALA A 25 -7.74 8.80 -5.33
N GLN A 26 -8.45 8.65 -6.46
CA GLN A 26 -8.98 7.36 -6.89
C GLN A 26 -7.87 6.33 -7.14
N LEU A 27 -6.78 6.72 -7.80
CA LEU A 27 -5.64 5.85 -8.09
C LEU A 27 -5.01 5.35 -6.79
N ARG A 28 -4.80 6.25 -5.82
CA ARG A 28 -4.30 5.87 -4.50
C ARG A 28 -5.17 4.81 -3.84
N MET A 29 -6.49 5.03 -3.80
CA MET A 29 -7.43 4.08 -3.21
C MET A 29 -7.48 2.77 -4.00
N GLY A 30 -7.37 2.84 -5.33
CA GLY A 30 -7.37 1.66 -6.20
C GLY A 30 -6.21 0.69 -5.92
N HIS A 31 -5.04 1.19 -5.55
CA HIS A 31 -3.90 0.34 -5.16
C HIS A 31 -4.13 -0.50 -3.89
N ASP A 32 -5.08 -0.14 -3.06
CA ASP A 32 -5.48 -0.89 -1.87
C ASP A 32 -6.85 -1.57 -2.05
N GLY A 33 -7.51 -1.35 -3.19
CA GLY A 33 -8.85 -1.88 -3.47
C GLY A 33 -8.85 -3.36 -3.81
N PRO A 34 -9.69 -4.18 -3.14
CA PRO A 34 -9.69 -5.64 -3.32
C PRO A 34 -10.05 -6.08 -4.74
N ASN A 35 -10.88 -5.31 -5.45
CA ASN A 35 -11.42 -5.67 -6.76
C ASN A 35 -10.81 -4.86 -7.92
N PHE A 36 -9.79 -4.04 -7.65
CA PHE A 36 -9.10 -3.31 -8.70
C PHE A 36 -8.09 -4.20 -9.43
N ARG A 37 -8.20 -4.23 -10.75
CA ARG A 37 -7.26 -4.93 -11.63
C ARG A 37 -6.29 -3.93 -12.27
N LEU A 38 -5.18 -4.43 -12.79
CA LEU A 38 -4.20 -3.60 -13.48
C LEU A 38 -4.78 -2.77 -14.65
N VAL A 39 -5.76 -3.30 -15.37
CA VAL A 39 -6.40 -2.57 -16.48
C VAL A 39 -7.14 -1.33 -15.99
N GLU A 40 -7.81 -1.41 -14.85
CA GLU A 40 -8.52 -0.26 -14.27
C GLU A 40 -7.55 0.79 -13.72
N LEU A 41 -6.43 0.34 -13.14
CA LEU A 41 -5.35 1.26 -12.73
C LEU A 41 -4.70 1.93 -13.94
N PHE A 42 -4.46 1.19 -15.02
CA PHE A 42 -3.93 1.74 -16.28
C PHE A 42 -4.84 2.85 -16.84
N ASP A 43 -6.17 2.64 -16.82
CA ASP A 43 -7.13 3.64 -17.28
C ASP A 43 -7.09 4.88 -16.39
N LEU A 44 -7.01 4.72 -15.06
CA LEU A 44 -6.87 5.85 -14.13
C LEU A 44 -5.54 6.60 -14.36
N GLU A 45 -4.43 5.89 -14.50
CA GLU A 45 -3.13 6.47 -14.78
C GLU A 45 -3.12 7.25 -16.11
N SER A 46 -3.73 6.69 -17.16
CA SER A 46 -3.83 7.33 -18.47
C SER A 46 -4.63 8.64 -18.41
N ARG A 47 -5.74 8.63 -17.68
CA ARG A 47 -6.58 9.84 -17.45
C ARG A 47 -5.83 10.87 -16.63
N LEU A 48 -5.17 10.46 -15.54
CA LEU A 48 -4.37 11.35 -14.69
C LEU A 48 -3.27 12.02 -15.50
N SER A 49 -2.52 11.24 -16.31
CA SER A 49 -1.47 11.77 -17.18
C SER A 49 -2.00 12.84 -18.12
N GLY A 50 -3.12 12.59 -18.81
CA GLY A 50 -3.73 13.55 -19.71
C GLY A 50 -4.16 14.87 -19.04
N HIS A 51 -4.69 14.78 -17.81
CA HIS A 51 -5.05 15.99 -17.05
C HIS A 51 -3.81 16.77 -16.60
N LEU A 52 -2.78 16.10 -16.11
CA LEU A 52 -1.53 16.72 -15.69
C LEU A 52 -0.79 17.37 -16.87
N ASP A 53 -0.73 16.72 -18.03
CA ASP A 53 -0.11 17.24 -19.24
C ASP A 53 -0.79 18.53 -19.70
N ALA A 54 -2.14 18.56 -19.67
CA ALA A 54 -2.90 19.77 -20.01
C ALA A 54 -2.59 20.94 -19.06
N LEU A 55 -2.44 20.67 -17.76
CA LEU A 55 -2.07 21.69 -16.76
C LEU A 55 -0.63 22.17 -16.94
N VAL A 56 0.32 21.28 -17.24
CA VAL A 56 1.72 21.62 -17.53
C VAL A 56 1.79 22.50 -18.79
N MET A 57 1.02 22.18 -19.83
CA MET A 57 0.90 23.01 -21.03
C MET A 57 0.29 24.39 -20.75
N GLY A 58 -0.59 24.49 -19.75
CA GLY A 58 -1.19 25.72 -19.26
C GLY A 58 -0.21 26.66 -18.55
N ARG A 59 1.00 26.20 -18.24
CA ARG A 59 2.10 26.93 -17.58
C ARG A 59 1.61 27.65 -16.30
N GLU A 60 1.83 28.96 -16.18
CA GLU A 60 1.47 29.75 -15.00
C GLU A 60 -0.02 29.65 -14.66
N ALA A 61 -0.90 29.70 -15.67
CA ALA A 61 -2.33 29.54 -15.43
C ALA A 61 -2.74 28.18 -14.88
N GLY A 62 -2.02 27.11 -15.29
CA GLY A 62 -2.22 25.77 -14.73
C GLY A 62 -1.82 25.69 -13.25
N VAL A 63 -0.68 26.29 -12.90
CA VAL A 63 -0.20 26.37 -11.51
C VAL A 63 -1.14 27.19 -10.63
N GLU A 64 -1.56 28.36 -11.09
CA GLU A 64 -2.52 29.21 -10.35
C GLU A 64 -3.81 28.46 -10.01
N LEU A 65 -4.38 27.76 -11.00
CA LEU A 65 -5.63 27.02 -10.81
C LEU A 65 -5.45 25.80 -9.87
N ALA A 66 -4.31 25.11 -9.93
CA ALA A 66 -4.02 24.03 -8.98
C ALA A 66 -3.84 24.57 -7.55
N LEU A 67 -3.29 25.79 -7.41
CA LEU A 67 -3.20 26.45 -6.09
C LEU A 67 -4.56 26.96 -5.60
N GLU A 68 -5.44 27.44 -6.50
CA GLU A 68 -6.80 27.79 -6.13
C GLU A 68 -7.55 26.57 -5.58
N THR A 69 -7.45 25.40 -6.23
CA THR A 69 -8.05 24.12 -5.74
C THR A 69 -7.46 23.68 -4.41
N LEU A 70 -6.15 23.75 -4.26
CA LEU A 70 -5.46 23.44 -3.00
C LEU A 70 -5.92 24.36 -1.85
N GLY A 71 -6.21 25.64 -2.14
CA GLY A 71 -6.72 26.60 -1.16
C GLY A 71 -8.16 26.31 -0.69
N ILE A 72 -8.95 25.58 -1.48
CA ILE A 72 -10.32 25.18 -1.14
C ILE A 72 -10.31 23.91 -0.27
N ALA A 73 -9.56 22.90 -0.68
CA ALA A 73 -9.40 21.64 0.04
C ALA A 73 -7.98 21.12 -0.15
N ALA A 74 -7.22 21.05 0.93
CA ALA A 74 -5.85 20.53 0.89
C ALA A 74 -5.83 19.01 1.15
N GLU A 75 -6.59 18.26 0.35
CA GLU A 75 -6.62 16.81 0.41
C GLU A 75 -5.50 16.18 -0.45
N TYR A 76 -5.42 14.86 -0.46
CA TYR A 76 -4.38 14.14 -1.18
C TYR A 76 -4.26 14.53 -2.66
N GLY A 77 -5.38 14.62 -3.36
CA GLY A 77 -5.40 14.86 -4.80
C GLY A 77 -4.94 16.26 -5.18
N GLU A 78 -5.37 17.27 -4.43
CA GLU A 78 -5.00 18.68 -4.63
C GLU A 78 -3.51 18.89 -4.34
N VAL A 79 -3.02 18.32 -3.23
CA VAL A 79 -1.58 18.35 -2.88
C VAL A 79 -0.74 17.66 -3.96
N PHE A 80 -1.17 16.47 -4.42
CA PHE A 80 -0.51 15.75 -5.51
C PHE A 80 -0.42 16.62 -6.78
N THR A 81 -1.55 17.17 -7.22
CA THR A 81 -1.65 17.95 -8.47
C THR A 81 -0.81 19.21 -8.40
N ALA A 82 -0.94 20.00 -7.32
CA ALA A 82 -0.17 21.22 -7.12
C ALA A 82 1.34 20.92 -7.09
N PHE A 83 1.75 19.91 -6.32
CA PHE A 83 3.18 19.57 -6.20
C PHE A 83 3.77 19.05 -7.51
N HIS A 84 3.02 18.24 -8.27
CA HIS A 84 3.45 17.80 -9.59
C HIS A 84 3.74 18.99 -10.52
N LEU A 85 2.86 19.99 -10.56
CA LEU A 85 3.03 21.19 -11.38
C LEU A 85 4.22 22.04 -10.92
N PHE A 86 4.43 22.20 -9.62
CA PHE A 86 5.61 22.85 -9.09
C PHE A 86 6.91 22.19 -9.55
N LEU A 87 6.96 20.87 -9.53
CA LEU A 87 8.15 20.14 -9.99
C LEU A 87 8.46 20.42 -11.46
N HIS A 88 7.45 20.68 -12.30
CA HIS A 88 7.60 20.97 -13.73
C HIS A 88 7.97 22.43 -14.04
N THR A 89 7.58 23.39 -13.19
CA THR A 89 7.80 24.82 -13.46
C THR A 89 9.22 25.31 -13.17
N ARG A 90 10.10 24.46 -12.61
CA ARG A 90 11.48 24.80 -12.22
C ARG A 90 11.60 25.94 -11.20
N ALA A 91 10.51 26.38 -10.60
CA ALA A 91 10.56 27.31 -9.49
C ALA A 91 11.26 26.66 -8.30
N ASP A 92 12.08 27.41 -7.56
CA ASP A 92 12.53 27.01 -6.25
C ASP A 92 11.28 26.81 -5.39
N ILE A 93 11.01 25.57 -5.03
CA ILE A 93 9.82 25.22 -4.27
C ILE A 93 10.19 25.35 -2.80
N PRO A 94 9.68 26.34 -2.09
CA PRO A 94 9.67 26.25 -0.66
C PRO A 94 8.66 25.14 -0.30
N LEU A 95 9.14 23.94 -0.03
CA LEU A 95 8.31 22.84 0.49
C LEU A 95 7.50 23.30 1.71
N ALA A 96 8.06 24.20 2.52
CA ALA A 96 7.39 24.92 3.59
C ALA A 96 6.19 25.78 3.12
N GLY A 97 6.08 26.14 1.84
CA GLY A 97 4.96 26.94 1.31
C GLY A 97 3.73 26.12 0.92
N LEU A 98 3.84 24.80 0.83
CA LEU A 98 2.69 23.92 0.51
C LEU A 98 1.80 23.65 1.72
N ALA A 99 2.35 23.53 2.90
CA ALA A 99 1.76 23.62 4.23
C ALA A 99 2.89 23.53 5.27
N PRO A 100 2.79 24.16 6.43
CA PRO A 100 3.80 23.98 7.47
C PRO A 100 3.85 22.51 7.88
N PRO A 101 5.07 21.93 8.10
CA PRO A 101 5.25 20.52 8.40
C PRO A 101 4.44 20.01 9.59
N GLU A 102 4.07 20.91 10.49
CA GLU A 102 3.26 20.62 11.70
C GLU A 102 1.77 20.38 11.37
N VAL A 103 1.31 20.82 10.19
CA VAL A 103 -0.11 20.78 9.79
C VAL A 103 -0.36 19.71 8.72
N LEU A 104 0.70 19.22 8.05
CA LEU A 104 0.56 18.19 7.02
C LEU A 104 0.11 16.86 7.65
N LEU A 105 -1.11 16.47 7.36
CA LEU A 105 -1.58 15.12 7.63
C LEU A 105 -0.74 14.12 6.82
N TRP A 106 -0.56 12.90 7.32
CA TRP A 106 0.24 11.86 6.65
C TRP A 106 -0.17 11.62 5.20
N ASP A 107 -1.43 11.81 4.87
CA ASP A 107 -1.98 11.68 3.52
C ASP A 107 -1.46 12.74 2.57
N GLN A 108 -1.29 13.97 3.06
CA GLN A 108 -0.72 15.08 2.28
C GLN A 108 0.78 14.85 2.02
N VAL A 109 1.53 14.37 3.02
CA VAL A 109 2.95 14.01 2.86
C VAL A 109 3.12 12.89 1.84
N ALA A 110 2.26 11.88 1.87
CA ALA A 110 2.25 10.80 0.89
C ALA A 110 1.94 11.30 -0.53
N ALA A 111 1.10 12.33 -0.67
CA ALA A 111 0.80 12.96 -1.96
C ALA A 111 2.05 13.63 -2.58
N LEU A 112 2.90 14.26 -1.77
CA LEU A 112 4.17 14.84 -2.24
C LEU A 112 5.11 13.77 -2.81
N GLY A 113 5.28 12.67 -2.11
CA GLY A 113 6.09 11.53 -2.56
C GLY A 113 5.56 10.92 -3.85
N ALA A 114 4.25 10.69 -3.93
CA ALA A 114 3.59 10.14 -5.12
C ALA A 114 3.70 11.08 -6.34
N ALA A 115 3.50 12.39 -6.16
CA ALA A 115 3.65 13.38 -7.23
C ALA A 115 5.09 13.44 -7.76
N ALA A 116 6.09 13.40 -6.88
CA ALA A 116 7.48 13.34 -7.26
C ALA A 116 7.81 12.02 -7.99
N ALA A 117 7.25 10.91 -7.51
CA ALA A 117 7.38 9.61 -8.18
C ALA A 117 6.69 9.57 -9.54
N TRP A 118 5.69 10.40 -9.80
CA TRP A 118 5.03 10.52 -11.09
C TRP A 118 5.87 11.26 -12.15
N CYS A 119 6.76 12.14 -11.72
CA CYS A 119 7.62 12.90 -12.61
C CYS A 119 8.64 12.04 -13.35
N THR A 120 9.10 12.52 -14.51
CA THR A 120 10.11 11.80 -15.29
C THR A 120 11.45 11.71 -14.53
N PRO A 121 12.24 10.65 -14.77
CA PRO A 121 13.59 10.52 -14.21
C PRO A 121 14.50 11.71 -14.47
N ALA A 122 14.44 12.24 -15.69
CA ALA A 122 15.26 13.37 -16.09
C ALA A 122 14.97 14.65 -15.26
N LEU A 123 13.68 14.87 -14.93
CA LEU A 123 13.27 15.99 -14.09
C LEU A 123 13.73 15.83 -12.64
N MET A 124 13.75 14.60 -12.12
CA MET A 124 13.97 14.31 -10.72
C MET A 124 15.43 14.03 -10.34
N ALA A 125 16.29 13.61 -11.29
CA ALA A 125 17.61 13.06 -10.98
C ALA A 125 18.51 14.00 -10.15
N ALA A 126 18.57 15.29 -10.46
CA ALA A 126 19.35 16.25 -9.68
C ALA A 126 18.73 16.50 -8.31
N ARG A 127 17.39 16.75 -8.27
CA ARG A 127 16.67 17.02 -7.02
C ARG A 127 16.76 15.86 -6.03
N MET A 128 16.62 14.62 -6.51
CA MET A 128 16.70 13.42 -5.66
C MET A 128 18.01 13.33 -4.90
N ARG A 129 19.15 13.67 -5.56
CA ARG A 129 20.46 13.66 -4.93
C ARG A 129 20.54 14.74 -3.84
N ASP A 130 20.14 15.96 -4.17
CA ASP A 130 20.18 17.08 -3.24
C ASP A 130 19.25 16.86 -2.04
N TRP A 131 18.08 16.27 -2.26
CA TRP A 131 17.12 15.96 -1.21
C TRP A 131 17.58 14.85 -0.26
N ILE A 132 18.23 13.80 -0.79
CA ILE A 132 18.74 12.70 0.04
C ILE A 132 19.95 13.12 0.90
N THR A 133 20.78 14.04 0.41
CA THR A 133 22.01 14.48 1.10
C THR A 133 21.83 15.79 1.83
N GLY A 134 20.72 16.48 1.62
CA GLY A 134 20.40 17.77 2.20
C GLY A 134 19.98 17.70 3.68
N LEU A 135 19.72 18.87 4.26
CA LEU A 135 19.34 19.03 5.66
C LEU A 135 17.84 19.12 5.88
N ASP A 136 17.05 19.26 4.80
CA ASP A 136 15.60 19.36 4.89
C ASP A 136 14.97 17.96 5.07
N PRO A 137 14.35 17.67 6.23
CA PRO A 137 13.75 16.37 6.49
C PRO A 137 12.59 16.02 5.54
N MET A 138 11.83 17.03 5.09
CA MET A 138 10.70 16.80 4.18
C MET A 138 11.22 16.40 2.80
N ALA A 139 12.23 17.09 2.28
CA ALA A 139 12.88 16.73 1.03
C ALA A 139 13.48 15.31 1.08
N ALA A 140 14.17 14.97 2.16
CA ALA A 140 14.73 13.64 2.38
C ALA A 140 13.62 12.57 2.41
N TRP A 141 12.51 12.83 3.09
CA TRP A 141 11.37 11.92 3.14
C TRP A 141 10.77 11.68 1.75
N ILE A 142 10.53 12.77 0.97
CA ILE A 142 10.01 12.67 -0.41
C ILE A 142 10.94 11.84 -1.28
N ALA A 143 12.25 12.08 -1.20
CA ALA A 143 13.23 11.31 -1.98
C ALA A 143 13.22 9.82 -1.61
N LEU A 144 13.13 9.48 -0.32
CA LEU A 144 12.99 8.09 0.14
C LEU A 144 11.69 7.46 -0.35
N ASP A 145 10.60 8.24 -0.42
CA ASP A 145 9.32 7.72 -0.91
C ASP A 145 9.34 7.46 -2.42
N VAL A 146 9.98 8.33 -3.20
CA VAL A 146 10.27 8.09 -4.63
C VAL A 146 11.13 6.83 -4.81
N CYS A 147 12.17 6.65 -3.98
CA CYS A 147 13.00 5.45 -4.00
C CYS A 147 12.16 4.18 -3.77
N GLY A 148 11.24 4.20 -2.80
CA GLY A 148 10.35 3.08 -2.53
C GLY A 148 9.37 2.81 -3.67
N SER A 149 8.69 3.84 -4.17
CA SER A 149 7.71 3.74 -5.25
C SER A 149 8.31 3.23 -6.56
N ARG A 150 9.61 3.47 -6.78
CA ARG A 150 10.32 3.06 -8.00
C ARG A 150 11.36 1.95 -7.79
N ARG A 151 11.47 1.42 -6.57
CA ARG A 151 12.52 0.44 -6.18
C ARG A 151 13.93 0.89 -6.55
N LEU A 152 14.23 2.17 -6.29
CA LEU A 152 15.56 2.76 -6.48
C LEU A 152 16.38 2.63 -5.19
N ASP A 153 17.56 2.07 -5.30
CA ASP A 153 18.47 1.96 -4.15
C ASP A 153 19.36 3.22 -4.03
N PRO A 154 19.19 4.03 -2.97
CA PRO A 154 20.08 5.16 -2.69
C PRO A 154 21.46 4.72 -2.15
N LYS A 155 21.76 3.43 -2.16
CA LYS A 155 23.03 2.81 -1.78
C LYS A 155 23.53 3.24 -0.40
N GLY A 156 24.75 3.77 -0.31
CA GLY A 156 25.37 4.19 0.94
C GLY A 156 24.61 5.30 1.71
N HIS A 157 23.76 6.05 1.02
CA HIS A 157 22.96 7.10 1.66
C HIS A 157 21.81 6.57 2.52
N LEU A 158 21.38 5.31 2.34
CA LEU A 158 20.27 4.76 3.12
C LEU A 158 20.67 4.50 4.58
N LYS A 159 21.87 3.97 4.81
CA LYS A 159 22.32 3.58 6.17
C LYS A 159 22.27 4.72 7.19
N PRO A 160 22.80 5.93 6.94
CA PRO A 160 22.68 7.02 7.90
C PRO A 160 21.23 7.50 8.10
N LEU A 161 20.35 7.32 7.11
CA LEU A 161 18.97 7.79 7.20
C LEU A 161 18.07 6.90 8.07
N ILE A 162 18.40 5.62 8.30
CA ILE A 162 17.63 4.76 9.23
C ILE A 162 17.75 5.21 10.70
N THR A 163 18.73 6.06 11.02
CA THR A 163 18.90 6.66 12.35
C THR A 163 18.82 8.20 12.30
N HIS A 164 18.11 8.74 11.31
CA HIS A 164 17.94 10.17 11.15
C HIS A 164 17.22 10.78 12.36
N ARG A 165 17.61 12.02 12.74
CA ARG A 165 17.03 12.75 13.88
C ARG A 165 15.51 12.99 13.78
N ASP A 166 14.99 13.17 12.56
CA ASP A 166 13.54 13.21 12.30
C ASP A 166 13.03 11.78 12.18
N ALA A 167 12.14 11.39 13.10
CA ALA A 167 11.61 10.03 13.18
C ALA A 167 10.82 9.61 11.92
N ARG A 168 10.22 10.57 11.20
CA ARG A 168 9.48 10.30 9.95
C ARG A 168 10.44 9.87 8.84
N VAL A 169 11.57 10.56 8.72
CA VAL A 169 12.65 10.21 7.77
C VAL A 169 13.22 8.84 8.12
N ALA A 170 13.53 8.62 9.40
CA ALA A 170 14.06 7.34 9.87
C ALA A 170 13.07 6.19 9.59
N ALA A 171 11.79 6.34 9.91
CA ALA A 171 10.76 5.36 9.65
C ALA A 171 10.62 5.04 8.15
N ARG A 172 10.65 6.06 7.27
CA ARG A 172 10.60 5.86 5.82
C ARG A 172 11.84 5.15 5.28
N ALA A 173 13.01 5.49 5.81
CA ALA A 173 14.28 4.84 5.44
C ALA A 173 14.33 3.38 5.89
N ILE A 174 13.86 3.07 7.11
CA ILE A 174 13.73 1.72 7.64
C ILE A 174 12.80 0.89 6.74
N ARG A 175 11.65 1.44 6.38
CA ARG A 175 10.71 0.78 5.48
C ARG A 175 11.32 0.55 4.10
N LEU A 176 12.05 1.53 3.56
CA LEU A 176 12.73 1.41 2.27
C LEU A 176 13.80 0.30 2.28
N ALA A 177 14.52 0.12 3.40
CA ALA A 177 15.49 -0.96 3.53
C ALA A 177 14.85 -2.34 3.31
N ALA A 178 13.67 -2.58 3.88
CA ALA A 178 12.90 -3.82 3.64
C ALA A 178 12.36 -3.90 2.21
N GLU A 179 11.81 -2.80 1.67
CA GLU A 179 11.29 -2.74 0.30
C GLU A 179 12.36 -3.05 -0.76
N LEU A 180 13.63 -2.78 -0.46
CA LEU A 180 14.78 -3.04 -1.34
C LEU A 180 15.51 -4.36 -1.05
N GLY A 181 15.12 -5.12 -0.03
CA GLY A 181 15.82 -6.34 0.36
C GLY A 181 17.25 -6.07 0.90
N ARG A 182 17.48 -4.93 1.60
CA ARG A 182 18.79 -4.53 2.12
C ARG A 182 19.18 -5.35 3.35
N ALA A 183 19.48 -6.64 3.13
CA ALA A 183 19.89 -7.57 4.17
C ALA A 183 21.16 -7.13 4.93
N ASP A 184 22.01 -6.29 4.31
CA ASP A 184 23.19 -5.69 4.96
C ASP A 184 22.81 -4.77 6.14
N LEU A 185 21.57 -4.24 6.18
CA LEU A 185 21.06 -3.40 7.26
C LEU A 185 20.31 -4.19 8.34
N ALA A 186 20.10 -5.50 8.18
CA ALA A 186 19.34 -6.30 9.14
C ALA A 186 19.84 -6.21 10.60
N PRO A 187 21.18 -6.20 10.89
CA PRO A 187 21.67 -6.02 12.26
C PRO A 187 21.34 -4.65 12.87
N ASP A 188 21.35 -3.58 12.04
CA ASP A 188 21.00 -2.24 12.50
C ASP A 188 19.50 -2.14 12.79
N LEU A 189 18.67 -2.76 11.97
CA LEU A 189 17.21 -2.81 12.14
C LEU A 189 16.80 -3.63 13.36
N ALA A 190 17.45 -4.75 13.64
CA ALA A 190 17.20 -5.54 14.84
C ALA A 190 17.48 -4.71 16.11
N ARG A 191 18.60 -3.94 16.15
CA ARG A 191 18.89 -3.03 17.26
C ARG A 191 17.84 -1.93 17.43
N LEU A 192 17.34 -1.38 16.34
CA LEU A 192 16.25 -0.37 16.39
C LEU A 192 14.92 -0.97 16.85
N ALA A 193 14.62 -2.22 16.50
CA ALA A 193 13.44 -2.94 16.97
C ALA A 193 13.47 -3.21 18.47
N ASP A 194 14.66 -3.44 19.03
CA ASP A 194 14.87 -3.59 20.48
C ASP A 194 14.95 -2.22 21.20
N GLY A 195 15.07 -1.13 20.47
CA GLY A 195 15.23 0.22 20.98
C GLY A 195 13.97 0.81 21.63
N GLY A 196 14.16 1.98 22.29
CA GLY A 196 13.14 2.62 23.11
C GLY A 196 12.14 3.52 22.38
N ASP A 197 12.37 3.89 21.10
CA ASP A 197 11.46 4.74 20.34
C ASP A 197 10.30 3.91 19.75
N PRO A 198 9.05 4.05 20.27
CA PRO A 198 7.92 3.23 19.80
C PRO A 198 7.59 3.42 18.33
N SER A 199 7.81 4.62 17.76
CA SER A 199 7.49 4.94 16.37
C SER A 199 8.43 4.21 15.41
N LEU A 200 9.70 4.11 15.76
CA LEU A 200 10.71 3.39 14.96
C LEU A 200 10.67 1.89 15.20
N ARG A 201 10.34 1.47 16.43
CA ARG A 201 10.28 0.07 16.83
C ARG A 201 9.36 -0.77 15.94
N PHE A 202 8.16 -0.26 15.64
CA PHE A 202 7.22 -0.92 14.73
C PHE A 202 7.83 -1.12 13.34
N TRP A 203 8.34 -0.05 12.72
CA TRP A 203 8.91 -0.11 11.39
C TRP A 203 10.15 -0.98 11.31
N ALA A 204 10.99 -0.91 12.35
CA ALA A 204 12.20 -1.72 12.46
C ALA A 204 11.86 -3.22 12.59
N ALA A 205 10.86 -3.58 13.40
CA ALA A 205 10.41 -4.95 13.53
C ALA A 205 9.78 -5.47 12.22
N TRP A 206 8.95 -4.65 11.55
CA TRP A 206 8.38 -5.01 10.26
C TRP A 206 9.46 -5.25 9.20
N ALA A 207 10.44 -4.34 9.11
CA ALA A 207 11.56 -4.46 8.19
C ALA A 207 12.44 -5.68 8.50
N ALA A 208 12.79 -5.90 9.78
CA ALA A 208 13.59 -7.03 10.20
C ALA A 208 12.90 -8.38 9.90
N ALA A 209 11.57 -8.47 10.10
CA ALA A 209 10.80 -9.65 9.77
C ALA A 209 10.85 -9.99 8.27
N LEU A 210 10.71 -8.98 7.39
CA LEU A 210 10.85 -9.15 5.94
C LEU A 210 12.27 -9.54 5.54
N LEU A 211 13.29 -8.99 6.21
CA LEU A 211 14.71 -9.30 5.97
C LEU A 211 15.19 -10.57 6.70
N GLY A 212 14.28 -11.40 7.18
CA GLY A 212 14.59 -12.76 7.64
C GLY A 212 14.70 -12.94 9.15
N ASP A 213 14.46 -11.94 9.99
CA ASP A 213 14.34 -12.16 11.43
C ASP A 213 13.07 -12.96 11.75
N ARG A 214 13.27 -14.17 12.27
CA ARG A 214 12.22 -15.10 12.68
C ARG A 214 12.14 -15.28 14.20
N ARG A 215 12.91 -14.50 14.97
CA ARG A 215 13.01 -14.64 16.43
C ARG A 215 12.40 -13.44 17.17
N SER A 216 13.00 -12.28 17.08
CA SER A 216 12.60 -11.09 17.86
C SER A 216 11.50 -10.28 17.17
N ALA A 217 11.64 -10.02 15.88
CA ALA A 217 10.70 -9.19 15.15
C ALA A 217 9.25 -9.72 15.17
N PRO A 218 8.97 -11.03 14.96
CA PRO A 218 7.59 -11.53 15.03
C PRO A 218 6.93 -11.34 16.41
N ALA A 219 7.68 -11.46 17.50
CA ALA A 219 7.15 -11.25 18.85
C ALA A 219 6.78 -9.78 19.09
N ILE A 220 7.61 -8.83 18.61
CA ILE A 220 7.33 -7.40 18.67
C ILE A 220 6.08 -7.07 17.86
N LEU A 221 5.98 -7.58 16.64
CA LEU A 221 4.82 -7.36 15.77
C LEU A 221 3.54 -7.96 16.36
N ALA A 222 3.60 -9.17 16.92
CA ALA A 222 2.45 -9.80 17.57
C ALA A 222 1.95 -8.98 18.76
N ALA A 223 2.85 -8.40 19.56
CA ALA A 223 2.50 -7.54 20.68
C ALA A 223 1.97 -6.16 20.24
N HIS A 224 2.29 -5.73 19.03
CA HIS A 224 1.88 -4.42 18.50
C HIS A 224 0.37 -4.34 18.22
N VAL A 225 -0.27 -5.44 17.77
CA VAL A 225 -1.69 -5.41 17.41
C VAL A 225 -2.56 -5.50 18.65
N THR A 226 -3.19 -4.38 18.96
CA THR A 226 -4.11 -4.15 20.08
C THR A 226 -5.33 -3.36 19.56
N PRO A 227 -6.40 -3.21 20.34
CA PRO A 227 -7.54 -2.35 19.98
C PRO A 227 -7.18 -0.89 19.66
N ALA A 228 -6.07 -0.39 20.21
CA ALA A 228 -5.58 0.97 19.98
C ALA A 228 -4.66 1.10 18.76
N THR A 229 -4.30 0.01 18.10
CA THR A 229 -3.38 0.04 16.95
C THR A 229 -4.07 0.63 15.72
N PRO A 230 -3.45 1.61 15.03
CA PRO A 230 -4.02 2.13 13.79
C PRO A 230 -4.27 1.02 12.76
N ALA A 231 -5.45 1.00 12.16
CA ALA A 231 -5.89 -0.04 11.24
C ALA A 231 -4.89 -0.36 10.10
N PRO A 232 -4.23 0.62 9.45
CA PRO A 232 -3.23 0.31 8.43
C PRO A 232 -2.02 -0.46 8.98
N GLN A 233 -1.58 -0.17 10.20
CA GLN A 233 -0.49 -0.90 10.85
C GLN A 233 -0.94 -2.31 11.27
N ALA A 234 -2.13 -2.44 11.85
CA ALA A 234 -2.71 -3.73 12.19
C ALA A 234 -2.78 -4.65 10.96
N ARG A 235 -3.31 -4.14 9.84
CA ARG A 235 -3.35 -4.87 8.57
C ARG A 235 -1.98 -5.31 8.09
N MET A 236 -0.98 -4.41 8.12
CA MET A 236 0.39 -4.75 7.73
C MET A 236 0.97 -5.90 8.56
N VAL A 237 0.71 -5.89 9.86
CA VAL A 237 1.18 -6.97 10.76
C VAL A 237 0.46 -8.27 10.48
N VAL A 238 -0.86 -8.29 10.44
CA VAL A 238 -1.63 -9.53 10.35
C VAL A 238 -1.50 -10.22 8.98
N GLU A 239 -1.13 -9.48 7.95
CA GLU A 239 -0.81 -10.05 6.65
C GLU A 239 0.60 -10.63 6.57
N LEU A 240 1.55 -10.11 7.36
CA LEU A 240 2.94 -10.58 7.39
C LEU A 240 3.17 -11.66 8.45
N LEU A 241 2.59 -11.49 9.64
CA LEU A 241 2.92 -12.31 10.82
C LEU A 241 2.76 -13.83 10.60
N PRO A 242 1.67 -14.34 9.97
CA PRO A 242 1.52 -15.77 9.70
C PRO A 242 2.54 -16.32 8.69
N LEU A 243 3.20 -15.45 7.91
CA LEU A 243 4.21 -15.85 6.93
C LEU A 243 5.60 -16.04 7.55
N VAL A 244 5.83 -15.43 8.71
CA VAL A 244 7.14 -15.39 9.38
C VAL A 244 7.18 -16.18 10.69
N LEU A 245 6.03 -16.66 11.19
CA LEU A 245 5.88 -17.55 12.32
C LEU A 245 5.77 -19.02 11.87
N ASP A 246 6.09 -19.95 12.75
CA ASP A 246 5.67 -21.33 12.58
C ASP A 246 4.13 -21.47 12.72
N ASP A 247 3.57 -22.57 12.25
CA ASP A 247 2.11 -22.80 12.23
C ASP A 247 1.48 -22.70 13.63
N ARG A 248 2.13 -23.23 14.65
CA ARG A 248 1.63 -23.21 16.04
C ARG A 248 1.57 -21.77 16.58
N ALA A 249 2.64 -21.02 16.40
CA ALA A 249 2.74 -19.64 16.85
C ALA A 249 1.78 -18.72 16.08
N ALA A 250 1.63 -18.94 14.76
CA ALA A 250 0.67 -18.21 13.93
C ALA A 250 -0.78 -18.43 14.40
N ARG A 251 -1.17 -19.69 14.66
CA ARG A 251 -2.51 -20.02 15.20
C ARG A 251 -2.75 -19.43 16.58
N ALA A 252 -1.73 -19.42 17.45
CA ALA A 252 -1.84 -18.81 18.77
C ALA A 252 -2.04 -17.28 18.66
N ALA A 253 -1.34 -16.61 17.73
CA ALA A 253 -1.52 -15.19 17.47
C ALA A 253 -2.93 -14.89 16.92
N ILE A 254 -3.44 -15.70 16.00
CA ILE A 254 -4.82 -15.60 15.48
C ILE A 254 -5.84 -15.79 16.61
N ALA A 255 -5.69 -16.82 17.42
CA ALA A 255 -6.61 -17.09 18.54
C ALA A 255 -6.67 -15.90 19.53
N ARG A 256 -5.53 -15.27 19.80
CA ARG A 256 -5.47 -14.06 20.63
C ARG A 256 -6.25 -12.90 20.00
N LEU A 257 -6.10 -12.66 18.70
CA LEU A 257 -6.84 -11.62 18.00
C LEU A 257 -8.35 -11.87 18.01
N MET A 258 -8.77 -13.14 17.89
CA MET A 258 -10.18 -13.55 17.93
C MET A 258 -10.82 -13.46 19.32
N SER A 259 -10.06 -13.23 20.38
CA SER A 259 -10.59 -13.14 21.75
C SER A 259 -11.16 -11.75 22.10
N ASP A 260 -11.00 -10.76 21.23
CA ASP A 260 -11.46 -9.38 21.46
C ASP A 260 -12.18 -8.87 20.20
N ARG A 261 -13.41 -8.34 20.34
CA ARG A 261 -14.24 -7.85 19.24
C ARG A 261 -13.60 -6.72 18.43
N LEU A 262 -12.69 -5.94 19.03
CA LEU A 262 -11.98 -4.87 18.34
C LEU A 262 -10.76 -5.37 17.53
N THR A 263 -10.38 -6.63 17.71
CA THR A 263 -9.27 -7.25 16.96
C THR A 263 -9.67 -8.50 16.19
N GLU A 264 -10.90 -9.04 16.37
CA GLU A 264 -11.36 -10.27 15.72
C GLU A 264 -11.30 -10.19 14.19
N ARG A 265 -11.63 -9.02 13.60
CA ARG A 265 -11.49 -8.77 12.18
C ARG A 265 -10.06 -9.03 11.68
N TRP A 266 -9.06 -8.60 12.45
CA TRP A 266 -7.65 -8.83 12.15
C TRP A 266 -7.27 -10.32 12.27
N GLY A 267 -7.90 -11.05 13.16
CA GLY A 267 -7.77 -12.51 13.23
C GLY A 267 -8.26 -13.23 11.98
N ILE A 268 -9.36 -12.77 11.38
CA ILE A 268 -9.86 -13.27 10.09
C ILE A 268 -8.86 -12.96 8.96
N VAL A 269 -8.37 -11.73 8.87
CA VAL A 269 -7.35 -11.35 7.86
C VAL A 269 -6.09 -12.21 8.00
N ALA A 270 -5.61 -12.41 9.25
CA ALA A 270 -4.47 -13.26 9.55
C ALA A 270 -4.71 -14.73 9.16
N THR A 271 -5.94 -15.24 9.33
CA THR A 271 -6.32 -16.59 8.90
C THR A 271 -6.21 -16.75 7.39
N GLY A 272 -6.69 -15.76 6.64
CA GLY A 272 -6.50 -15.71 5.19
C GLY A 272 -5.02 -15.68 4.78
N ALA A 273 -4.17 -14.97 5.54
CA ALA A 273 -2.72 -14.94 5.32
C ALA A 273 -2.03 -16.25 5.70
N LEU A 274 -2.50 -16.92 6.77
CA LEU A 274 -2.01 -18.26 7.15
C LEU A 274 -2.21 -19.26 6.01
N GLY A 275 -3.32 -19.18 5.29
CA GLY A 275 -3.55 -20.01 4.12
C GLY A 275 -3.79 -21.49 4.42
N ALA A 276 -4.16 -21.85 5.64
CA ALA A 276 -4.31 -23.24 6.08
C ALA A 276 -5.66 -23.83 5.66
N ALA A 277 -5.67 -24.94 4.95
CA ALA A 277 -6.87 -25.58 4.40
C ALA A 277 -7.89 -26.03 5.47
N ASP A 278 -7.45 -26.36 6.66
CA ASP A 278 -8.31 -26.76 7.78
C ASP A 278 -9.11 -25.62 8.41
N THR A 279 -8.81 -24.37 8.03
CA THR A 279 -9.58 -23.17 8.46
C THR A 279 -10.79 -22.88 7.57
N LEU A 280 -10.95 -23.52 6.41
CA LEU A 280 -11.99 -23.20 5.43
C LEU A 280 -13.42 -23.35 5.99
N ASP A 281 -13.71 -24.46 6.68
CA ASP A 281 -15.04 -24.66 7.28
C ASP A 281 -15.32 -23.69 8.43
N TRP A 282 -14.28 -23.26 9.14
CA TRP A 282 -14.41 -22.25 10.16
C TRP A 282 -14.71 -20.87 9.52
N LEU A 283 -14.04 -20.51 8.43
CA LEU A 283 -14.32 -19.26 7.69
C LEU A 283 -15.77 -19.24 7.15
N LEU A 284 -16.27 -20.37 6.62
CA LEU A 284 -17.68 -20.47 6.19
C LEU A 284 -18.64 -20.18 7.35
N ARG A 285 -18.35 -20.64 8.57
CA ARG A 285 -19.18 -20.31 9.74
C ARG A 285 -19.06 -18.82 10.15
N GLN A 286 -17.90 -18.20 10.03
CA GLN A 286 -17.73 -16.78 10.35
C GLN A 286 -18.51 -15.86 9.38
N MET A 287 -18.80 -16.30 8.16
CA MET A 287 -19.63 -15.56 7.21
C MET A 287 -21.08 -15.36 7.68
N ALA A 288 -21.55 -16.12 8.66
CA ALA A 288 -22.87 -15.95 9.25
C ALA A 288 -22.95 -14.72 10.19
N GLU A 289 -21.82 -14.21 10.68
CA GLU A 289 -21.75 -12.97 11.47
C GLU A 289 -21.66 -11.76 10.51
N PRO A 290 -22.67 -10.86 10.46
CA PRO A 290 -22.73 -9.79 9.47
C PRO A 290 -21.46 -8.91 9.43
N VAL A 291 -20.91 -8.54 10.60
CA VAL A 291 -19.70 -7.71 10.73
C VAL A 291 -18.47 -8.40 10.15
N LEU A 292 -18.39 -9.72 10.23
CA LEU A 292 -17.26 -10.53 9.77
C LEU A 292 -17.49 -11.17 8.40
N SER A 293 -18.68 -11.09 7.85
CA SER A 293 -19.08 -11.81 6.64
C SER A 293 -18.15 -11.53 5.47
N ARG A 294 -18.04 -10.27 5.07
CA ARG A 294 -17.25 -9.87 3.89
C ARG A 294 -15.76 -10.16 4.06
N VAL A 295 -15.18 -9.85 5.22
CA VAL A 295 -13.77 -10.13 5.49
C VAL A 295 -13.46 -11.63 5.55
N SER A 296 -14.43 -12.46 6.03
CA SER A 296 -14.33 -13.93 6.02
C SER A 296 -14.39 -14.49 4.61
N GLY A 297 -15.28 -13.93 3.76
CA GLY A 297 -15.34 -14.24 2.34
C GLY A 297 -14.02 -13.92 1.62
N ALA A 298 -13.44 -12.74 1.90
CA ALA A 298 -12.16 -12.36 1.34
C ALA A 298 -11.01 -13.29 1.79
N ALA A 299 -10.99 -13.70 3.08
CA ALA A 299 -10.00 -14.65 3.60
C ALA A 299 -10.16 -16.03 2.95
N PHE A 300 -11.39 -16.50 2.77
CA PHE A 300 -11.68 -17.75 2.07
C PHE A 300 -11.21 -17.70 0.61
N CYS A 301 -11.54 -16.61 -0.12
CA CYS A 301 -11.11 -16.41 -1.51
C CYS A 301 -9.58 -16.34 -1.63
N ARG A 302 -8.91 -15.68 -0.68
CA ARG A 302 -7.45 -15.62 -0.64
C ARG A 302 -6.82 -17.02 -0.54
N ILE A 303 -7.40 -17.92 0.24
CA ILE A 303 -6.91 -19.30 0.35
C ILE A 303 -7.25 -20.10 -0.91
N THR A 304 -8.51 -20.07 -1.33
CA THR A 304 -9.06 -21.00 -2.34
C THR A 304 -8.94 -20.52 -3.78
N GLY A 305 -8.76 -19.22 -4.00
CA GLY A 305 -8.83 -18.61 -5.32
C GLY A 305 -10.27 -18.48 -5.87
N ALA A 306 -11.29 -18.73 -5.06
CA ALA A 306 -12.69 -18.51 -5.43
C ALA A 306 -12.93 -17.04 -5.80
N ARG A 307 -13.77 -16.80 -6.81
CA ARG A 307 -14.09 -15.46 -7.32
C ARG A 307 -15.57 -15.21 -7.16
N LEU A 308 -15.95 -14.55 -6.07
CA LEU A 308 -17.34 -14.43 -5.64
C LEU A 308 -18.24 -13.94 -6.77
N SER A 309 -17.95 -12.81 -7.39
CA SER A 309 -18.80 -12.24 -8.45
C SER A 309 -18.74 -13.04 -9.74
N ALA A 310 -17.55 -13.45 -10.19
CA ALA A 310 -17.39 -14.15 -11.46
C ALA A 310 -18.02 -15.55 -11.47
N GLU A 311 -18.11 -16.19 -10.30
CA GLU A 311 -18.65 -17.55 -10.12
C GLU A 311 -20.04 -17.53 -9.49
N SER A 312 -20.67 -16.34 -9.33
CA SER A 312 -22.01 -16.15 -8.75
C SER A 312 -22.17 -16.72 -7.32
N LEU A 313 -21.11 -16.58 -6.53
CA LEU A 313 -21.00 -17.08 -5.15
C LEU A 313 -21.42 -16.02 -4.10
N GLU A 314 -21.99 -14.90 -4.55
CA GLU A 314 -22.49 -13.82 -3.71
C GLU A 314 -23.91 -14.08 -3.24
N LEU A 315 -24.33 -13.39 -2.17
CA LEU A 315 -25.71 -13.31 -1.76
C LEU A 315 -26.56 -12.71 -2.89
N ALA A 316 -27.79 -13.20 -3.05
CA ALA A 316 -28.76 -12.65 -4.02
C ALA A 316 -29.32 -11.29 -3.56
N VAL A 317 -29.40 -11.07 -2.26
CA VAL A 317 -29.86 -9.83 -1.63
C VAL A 317 -28.83 -9.46 -0.57
N PHE A 318 -28.31 -8.24 -0.68
CA PHE A 318 -27.32 -7.75 0.27
C PHE A 318 -28.00 -7.23 1.53
N PRO A 319 -27.49 -7.59 2.71
CA PRO A 319 -27.93 -6.98 3.96
C PRO A 319 -27.49 -5.52 4.04
N ASP A 320 -28.08 -4.78 4.98
CA ASP A 320 -27.58 -3.45 5.35
C ASP A 320 -26.15 -3.58 5.88
N ASP A 321 -25.33 -2.54 5.62
CA ASP A 321 -23.95 -2.51 6.11
C ASP A 321 -23.93 -2.51 7.65
N PRO A 322 -23.26 -3.47 8.28
CA PRO A 322 -23.18 -3.51 9.73
C PRO A 322 -22.30 -2.39 10.27
N ASP A 323 -22.60 -1.92 11.47
CA ASP A 323 -21.78 -0.96 12.19
C ASP A 323 -20.52 -1.67 12.76
N ASP A 324 -19.40 -1.50 12.07
CA ASP A 324 -18.08 -1.99 12.49
C ASP A 324 -17.22 -0.80 12.93
N PRO A 325 -16.91 -0.66 14.24
CA PRO A 325 -16.14 0.46 14.76
C PRO A 325 -14.71 0.53 14.20
N VAL A 326 -14.11 -0.61 13.82
CA VAL A 326 -12.76 -0.68 13.22
C VAL A 326 -12.79 -0.12 11.80
N VAL A 327 -13.83 -0.48 11.03
CA VAL A 327 -14.05 0.01 9.67
C VAL A 327 -14.39 1.50 9.70
N ALA A 328 -15.33 1.91 10.55
CA ALA A 328 -15.79 3.29 10.65
C ALA A 328 -14.68 4.27 11.09
N ALA A 329 -13.73 3.82 11.89
CA ALA A 329 -12.62 4.65 12.38
C ALA A 329 -11.52 4.91 11.33
N CYS A 330 -11.53 4.21 10.17
CA CYS A 330 -10.46 4.31 9.18
C CYS A 330 -11.01 4.38 7.75
N PRO A 331 -10.89 5.53 7.05
CA PRO A 331 -11.39 5.68 5.67
C PRO A 331 -10.85 4.61 4.69
N GLN A 332 -9.60 4.18 4.86
CA GLN A 332 -9.02 3.12 4.03
C GLN A 332 -9.69 1.76 4.26
N GLU A 333 -9.95 1.39 5.52
CA GLU A 333 -10.66 0.15 5.84
C GLU A 333 -12.12 0.20 5.40
N SER A 334 -12.77 1.36 5.56
CA SER A 334 -14.12 1.60 5.06
C SER A 334 -14.19 1.42 3.53
N PHE A 335 -13.22 1.94 2.80
CA PHE A 335 -13.14 1.75 1.35
C PHE A 335 -12.91 0.27 0.98
N ILE A 336 -11.99 -0.42 1.66
CA ILE A 336 -11.73 -1.85 1.41
C ILE A 336 -13.01 -2.64 1.66
N GLU A 337 -13.66 -2.44 2.81
CA GLU A 337 -14.89 -3.15 3.19
C GLU A 337 -16.02 -2.94 2.18
N ALA A 338 -16.25 -1.68 1.76
CA ALA A 338 -17.27 -1.34 0.77
C ALA A 338 -17.04 -1.98 -0.61
N LYS A 339 -15.82 -2.42 -0.90
CA LYS A 339 -15.45 -3.12 -2.15
C LYS A 339 -15.39 -4.63 -2.03
N LEU A 340 -15.48 -5.18 -0.81
CA LEU A 340 -15.61 -6.62 -0.63
C LEU A 340 -17.02 -7.07 -0.98
N TYR A 341 -17.11 -8.23 -1.63
CA TYR A 341 -18.39 -8.86 -1.97
C TYR A 341 -19.02 -9.54 -0.74
N TRP A 342 -20.33 -9.58 -0.69
CA TRP A 342 -21.09 -10.35 0.28
C TRP A 342 -21.09 -11.84 -0.09
N PRO A 343 -20.37 -12.71 0.64
CA PRO A 343 -20.29 -14.12 0.32
C PRO A 343 -21.61 -14.83 0.68
N ASP A 344 -21.98 -15.82 -0.12
CA ASP A 344 -23.02 -16.78 0.23
C ASP A 344 -22.34 -18.05 0.76
N PRO A 345 -22.40 -18.33 2.09
CA PRO A 345 -21.68 -19.45 2.68
C PRO A 345 -22.16 -20.82 2.16
N ASP A 346 -23.45 -20.96 1.80
CA ASP A 346 -24.00 -22.22 1.27
C ASP A 346 -23.49 -22.47 -0.14
N LYS A 347 -23.49 -21.45 -1.00
CA LYS A 347 -22.91 -21.55 -2.34
C LYS A 347 -21.41 -21.84 -2.29
N LEU A 348 -20.69 -21.20 -1.37
CA LEU A 348 -19.24 -21.44 -1.19
C LEU A 348 -18.95 -22.85 -0.67
N ALA A 349 -19.75 -23.37 0.25
CA ALA A 349 -19.63 -24.76 0.71
C ALA A 349 -19.88 -25.75 -0.42
N HIS A 350 -20.91 -25.51 -1.25
CA HIS A 350 -21.21 -26.31 -2.43
C HIS A 350 -20.09 -26.22 -3.48
N TRP A 351 -19.56 -25.03 -3.73
CA TRP A 351 -18.44 -24.78 -4.63
C TRP A 351 -17.16 -25.50 -4.17
N LEU A 352 -16.90 -25.52 -2.85
CA LEU A 352 -15.71 -26.15 -2.26
C LEU A 352 -15.78 -27.69 -2.32
N ALA A 353 -16.95 -28.30 -2.14
CA ALA A 353 -17.12 -29.75 -1.96
C ALA A 353 -16.44 -30.59 -3.05
N PRO A 354 -16.63 -30.37 -4.36
CA PRO A 354 -16.03 -31.19 -5.42
C PRO A 354 -14.51 -31.02 -5.53
N GLN A 355 -13.97 -29.91 -5.04
CA GLN A 355 -12.53 -29.60 -5.14
C GLN A 355 -11.79 -29.64 -3.81
N ARG A 356 -12.47 -30.08 -2.74
CA ARG A 356 -11.91 -30.12 -1.37
C ARG A 356 -10.56 -30.84 -1.29
N ALA A 357 -10.37 -31.90 -2.07
CA ALA A 357 -9.14 -32.68 -2.10
C ALA A 357 -7.91 -31.91 -2.61
N ARG A 358 -8.11 -30.77 -3.28
CA ARG A 358 -7.00 -29.88 -3.71
C ARG A 358 -6.36 -29.16 -2.52
N PHE A 359 -7.10 -28.96 -1.43
CA PHE A 359 -6.64 -28.21 -0.27
C PHE A 359 -6.13 -29.19 0.80
N VAL A 360 -4.83 -29.47 0.72
CA VAL A 360 -4.17 -30.48 1.56
C VAL A 360 -3.86 -29.90 2.94
N ALA A 361 -4.26 -30.63 4.00
CA ALA A 361 -3.91 -30.26 5.36
C ALA A 361 -2.38 -30.18 5.56
N GLY A 362 -1.92 -29.20 6.32
CA GLY A 362 -0.50 -28.95 6.55
C GLY A 362 0.21 -28.22 5.40
N THR A 363 -0.49 -27.95 4.29
CA THR A 363 0.02 -27.13 3.19
C THR A 363 -0.66 -25.76 3.24
N ARG A 364 0.15 -24.70 3.12
CA ARG A 364 -0.36 -23.34 2.95
C ARG A 364 -0.80 -23.14 1.50
N HIS A 365 -1.98 -22.54 1.33
CA HIS A 365 -2.54 -22.21 0.03
C HIS A 365 -2.68 -20.69 -0.12
N LEU A 366 -2.46 -20.23 -1.33
CA LEU A 366 -2.70 -18.84 -1.72
C LEU A 366 -3.28 -18.85 -3.15
N LEU A 367 -4.45 -18.26 -3.30
CA LEU A 367 -5.18 -18.19 -4.58
C LEU A 367 -5.41 -19.56 -5.24
N GLY A 368 -5.70 -20.58 -4.42
CA GLY A 368 -6.06 -21.93 -4.88
C GLY A 368 -4.88 -22.83 -5.23
N VAL A 369 -3.65 -22.37 -5.06
CA VAL A 369 -2.43 -23.18 -5.27
C VAL A 369 -1.61 -23.29 -3.99
N ALA A 370 -0.72 -24.28 -3.93
CA ALA A 370 0.23 -24.35 -2.81
C ALA A 370 1.13 -23.09 -2.84
N ALA A 371 1.18 -22.35 -1.74
CA ALA A 371 1.83 -21.03 -1.69
C ALA A 371 3.29 -21.07 -2.17
N TRP A 372 4.02 -22.14 -1.86
CA TRP A 372 5.42 -22.34 -2.27
C TRP A 372 5.63 -22.49 -3.78
N THR A 373 4.56 -22.78 -4.56
CA THR A 373 4.63 -22.89 -6.03
C THR A 373 4.55 -21.56 -6.76
N ILE A 374 4.14 -20.49 -6.05
CA ILE A 374 3.99 -19.17 -6.65
C ILE A 374 5.36 -18.60 -7.05
N GLN A 375 5.42 -18.08 -8.26
CA GLN A 375 6.60 -17.46 -8.87
C GLN A 375 6.25 -16.08 -9.44
N PRO A 376 7.22 -15.14 -9.51
CA PRO A 376 7.03 -13.87 -10.21
C PRO A 376 6.90 -14.09 -11.72
N PRO A 377 6.29 -13.16 -12.47
CA PRO A 377 5.78 -11.86 -12.00
C PRO A 377 4.44 -11.98 -11.28
N ILE A 378 4.21 -11.10 -10.30
CA ILE A 378 3.01 -11.17 -9.44
C ILE A 378 1.71 -10.95 -10.22
N GLU A 379 1.74 -10.16 -11.28
CA GLU A 379 0.61 -9.83 -12.14
C GLU A 379 0.06 -11.04 -12.89
N ALA A 380 0.92 -12.02 -13.16
CA ALA A 380 0.50 -13.26 -13.85
C ALA A 380 -0.30 -14.19 -12.94
N VAL A 381 -0.11 -14.09 -11.62
CA VAL A 381 -0.74 -14.98 -10.63
C VAL A 381 -1.91 -14.31 -9.93
N ALA A 382 -1.83 -12.99 -9.76
CA ALA A 382 -2.77 -12.20 -8.97
C ALA A 382 -3.34 -11.04 -9.80
N PRO A 383 -4.56 -11.16 -10.33
CA PRO A 383 -5.16 -10.11 -11.17
C PRO A 383 -5.64 -8.89 -10.38
N TYR A 384 -5.91 -9.05 -9.08
CA TYR A 384 -6.40 -7.98 -8.21
C TYR A 384 -5.32 -7.43 -7.29
N GLN A 385 -5.40 -6.14 -6.95
CA GLN A 385 -4.37 -5.44 -6.17
C GLN A 385 -4.15 -6.02 -4.77
N LEU A 386 -5.23 -6.38 -4.08
CA LEU A 386 -5.11 -7.02 -2.75
C LEU A 386 -4.43 -8.39 -2.84
N ASP A 387 -4.70 -9.16 -3.90
CA ASP A 387 -4.04 -10.44 -4.15
C ASP A 387 -2.56 -10.26 -4.50
N GLN A 388 -2.23 -9.23 -5.30
CA GLN A 388 -0.83 -8.90 -5.62
C GLN A 388 -0.01 -8.56 -4.38
N ARG A 389 -0.60 -7.84 -3.43
CA ARG A 389 0.01 -7.57 -2.13
C ARG A 389 0.29 -8.86 -1.36
N ALA A 390 -0.67 -9.79 -1.35
CA ALA A 390 -0.52 -11.08 -0.70
C ALA A 390 0.61 -11.91 -1.31
N VAL A 391 0.65 -11.99 -2.65
CA VAL A 391 1.71 -12.68 -3.40
C VAL A 391 3.06 -12.01 -3.19
N ALA A 392 3.12 -10.68 -3.17
CA ALA A 392 4.37 -9.94 -2.94
C ALA A 392 4.96 -10.24 -1.56
N LEU A 393 4.14 -10.29 -0.50
CA LEU A 393 4.58 -10.64 0.85
C LEU A 393 5.05 -12.11 0.91
N GLU A 394 4.33 -13.03 0.28
CA GLU A 394 4.75 -14.46 0.21
C GLU A 394 6.13 -14.60 -0.44
N LEU A 395 6.35 -13.93 -1.58
CA LEU A 395 7.65 -13.97 -2.27
C LEU A 395 8.77 -13.33 -1.46
N ALA A 396 8.52 -12.18 -0.84
CA ALA A 396 9.52 -11.47 -0.03
C ALA A 396 9.95 -12.27 1.20
N THR A 397 9.01 -12.94 1.89
CA THR A 397 9.34 -13.76 3.07
C THR A 397 10.12 -15.03 2.73
N ARG A 398 10.05 -15.50 1.47
CA ARG A 398 10.82 -16.63 0.95
C ARG A 398 12.22 -16.25 0.46
N SER A 399 12.40 -14.98 0.07
CA SER A 399 13.67 -14.45 -0.46
C SER A 399 13.98 -13.10 0.20
N PRO A 400 14.45 -13.10 1.47
CA PRO A 400 14.63 -11.86 2.26
C PRO A 400 15.65 -10.86 1.68
N ASP A 401 16.57 -11.31 0.85
CA ASP A 401 17.59 -10.53 0.13
C ASP A 401 17.10 -9.98 -1.22
N ALA A 402 15.93 -10.40 -1.67
CA ALA A 402 15.31 -9.87 -2.86
C ALA A 402 14.43 -8.65 -2.55
N PRO A 403 14.33 -7.67 -3.47
CA PRO A 403 13.38 -6.57 -3.31
C PRO A 403 11.94 -7.07 -3.18
N LEU A 404 11.19 -6.49 -2.26
CA LEU A 404 9.75 -6.70 -2.14
C LEU A 404 9.08 -6.33 -3.48
N PRO A 405 8.36 -7.24 -4.15
CA PRO A 405 7.67 -6.93 -5.39
C PRO A 405 6.76 -5.70 -5.26
N ASN A 406 6.77 -4.86 -6.27
CA ASN A 406 6.12 -3.55 -6.20
C ASN A 406 4.69 -3.59 -6.76
N TRP A 407 3.73 -4.02 -5.97
CA TRP A 407 2.30 -4.04 -6.37
C TRP A 407 1.65 -2.66 -6.50
N ARG A 408 2.31 -1.59 -6.02
CA ARG A 408 1.88 -0.18 -6.15
C ARG A 408 2.67 0.57 -7.23
N GLY A 409 3.47 -0.14 -8.02
CA GLY A 409 4.21 0.46 -9.12
C GLY A 409 3.26 0.95 -10.21
N ALA A 410 3.66 2.04 -10.91
CA ALA A 410 2.90 2.54 -12.03
C ALA A 410 2.74 1.45 -13.12
N VAL A 411 1.53 1.31 -13.64
CA VAL A 411 1.18 0.35 -14.70
C VAL A 411 1.57 0.89 -16.06
N LEU A 412 1.46 2.22 -16.27
CA LEU A 412 1.93 2.88 -17.49
C LEU A 412 3.44 2.65 -17.65
N PRO A 413 3.91 2.33 -18.87
CA PRO A 413 5.33 2.23 -19.16
C PRO A 413 6.02 3.55 -18.82
N GLN A 414 6.67 3.61 -17.67
CA GLN A 414 7.45 4.77 -17.30
C GLN A 414 8.66 4.89 -18.24
N PRO A 415 9.03 6.12 -18.68
CA PRO A 415 10.22 6.29 -19.50
C PRO A 415 11.41 5.60 -18.82
N ARG A 416 12.05 4.67 -19.51
CA ARG A 416 13.23 3.93 -19.02
C ARG A 416 14.39 4.90 -18.87
N GLY A 417 14.54 5.54 -17.71
CA GLY A 417 15.55 6.58 -17.52
C GLY A 417 16.25 6.59 -16.16
N PHE A 418 15.76 5.85 -15.15
CA PHE A 418 16.48 5.62 -13.91
C PHE A 418 17.45 4.44 -14.03
N THR A 419 18.21 4.36 -15.12
CA THR A 419 19.24 3.35 -15.23
C THR A 419 20.46 3.74 -14.40
N ARG A 420 20.68 2.99 -13.30
CA ARG A 420 21.97 2.58 -12.73
C ARG A 420 23.06 3.62 -12.42
N ARG A 421 22.84 4.93 -12.40
CA ARG A 421 23.88 5.89 -12.01
C ARG A 421 23.36 6.86 -10.95
N TRP A 422 23.50 6.44 -9.71
CA TRP A 422 23.59 7.33 -8.55
C TRP A 422 25.06 7.54 -8.23
#